data_b46494dd0f9f1f8e01e978e5b741f025
#
_entry.id   b46494dd0f9f1f8e01e978e5b741f025
#
_cell.length_a   1.000
_cell.length_b   1.000
_cell.length_c   1.000
_cell.angle_alpha   90.00
_cell.angle_beta   90.00
_cell.angle_gamma   90.00
#
_symmetry.space_group_name_H-M   'P 1'
#
loop_
_entity.id
_entity.type
_entity.pdbx_description
1 polymer ?
#
loop_
_entity_poly.entity_id
_entity_poly.type
_entity_poly.pdbx_seq_one_letter_code
_entity_poly.pdbx_strand_id
1 'polypeptide(L)'
;MRNFWWGQRQQENKICWVSWKTMCKQKANGGMGFRNLQAFNKALLAKQLWRILQNPNTLVARVLRARYFPIGDILNVNIGNSPSYSWKSIHSSLEVIRKGTRWRVGNGKLIHIWDDKWLPTPTTYKIISPPNNIPLFPMVSSLIDPMTKWWNVSTIRASFLPFEVETILKIPLSHDLPEDKIIWIGNNRGNFTVKSAYHLALNLLDSDGNEECSTGDPCKLIWRKLWRLNLHPKIKIFAWRACINSLPTMEAINHRGISHSMICPVCKNEAKSIDHALLDSVFSSSVWNLWLENPLSSHGIKLSFLDSFIFVLSHATLQISELFFTFAWTIWFNRNKVAHEGCGLTPNQVWQLANSSVENYVCSSLWDFSQPGAPPTCWVPPPHSFHKINVNGASSDLKNSSSFGVVIRDSFGQVVAALSKPLHACFTAEISEMMALV
;
A
#
# COMPACT_ATOMS: atom_id res chain seq x y z
N MET A 1 2.99 14.67 -4.45
CA MET A 1 3.14 13.25 -4.80
C MET A 1 2.50 12.90 -6.15
N ARG A 2 1.20 13.16 -6.39
CA ARG A 2 0.57 12.89 -7.69
C ARG A 2 1.34 13.53 -8.85
N ASN A 3 1.67 14.81 -8.73
CA ASN A 3 2.42 15.54 -9.73
C ASN A 3 3.83 14.96 -9.97
N PHE A 4 4.51 14.57 -8.89
CA PHE A 4 5.81 13.91 -8.99
C PHE A 4 5.72 12.57 -9.75
N TRP A 5 4.73 11.74 -9.43
CA TRP A 5 4.53 10.46 -10.13
C TRP A 5 4.30 10.63 -11.62
N TRP A 6 3.56 11.67 -12.02
CA TRP A 6 3.28 11.96 -13.43
C TRP A 6 4.39 12.77 -14.10
N GLY A 7 5.52 13.00 -13.41
CA GLY A 7 6.70 13.66 -13.94
C GLY A 7 6.48 15.16 -14.25
N GLN A 8 5.61 15.81 -13.48
CA GLN A 8 5.46 17.28 -13.60
C GLN A 8 6.75 17.98 -13.14
N ARG A 9 7.28 18.84 -13.97
CA ARG A 9 8.39 19.75 -13.66
C ARG A 9 7.84 21.16 -13.51
N GLN A 10 8.64 22.08 -12.96
CA GLN A 10 8.19 23.44 -12.66
C GLN A 10 7.61 24.19 -13.88
N GLN A 11 7.99 23.82 -15.10
CA GLN A 11 7.54 24.47 -16.35
C GLN A 11 6.67 23.56 -17.25
N GLU A 12 6.38 22.31 -16.86
CA GLU A 12 5.61 21.37 -17.67
C GLU A 12 4.43 20.81 -16.90
N ASN A 13 3.22 21.14 -17.31
CA ASN A 13 1.99 20.55 -16.78
C ASN A 13 1.67 19.25 -17.50
N LYS A 14 2.03 18.10 -16.91
CA LYS A 14 1.66 16.79 -17.45
C LYS A 14 0.30 16.33 -16.94
N ILE A 15 -0.41 15.58 -17.78
CA ILE A 15 -1.76 15.09 -17.47
C ILE A 15 -1.69 14.03 -16.38
N CYS A 16 -2.45 14.21 -15.31
CA CYS A 16 -2.65 13.20 -14.27
C CYS A 16 -3.76 12.23 -14.72
N TRP A 17 -3.39 11.11 -15.31
CA TRP A 17 -4.32 10.14 -15.90
C TRP A 17 -5.20 9.43 -14.88
N VAL A 18 -4.72 9.23 -13.65
CA VAL A 18 -5.44 8.52 -12.59
C VAL A 18 -5.52 9.38 -11.34
N SER A 19 -6.66 9.33 -10.65
CA SER A 19 -6.85 10.05 -9.40
C SER A 19 -5.92 9.49 -8.30
N TRP A 20 -5.49 10.34 -7.37
CA TRP A 20 -4.68 9.90 -6.24
C TRP A 20 -5.43 8.86 -5.37
N LYS A 21 -6.75 9.01 -5.22
CA LYS A 21 -7.60 8.06 -4.50
C LYS A 21 -7.51 6.66 -5.12
N THR A 22 -7.62 6.55 -6.43
CA THR A 22 -7.48 5.27 -7.16
C THR A 22 -6.07 4.69 -7.01
N MET A 23 -5.02 5.52 -7.10
CA MET A 23 -3.64 5.07 -6.91
C MET A 23 -3.37 4.55 -5.49
N CYS A 24 -4.06 5.08 -4.48
CA CYS A 24 -3.94 4.64 -3.10
C CYS A 24 -4.69 3.33 -2.80
N LYS A 25 -5.64 2.91 -3.64
CA LYS A 25 -6.28 1.59 -3.48
C LYS A 25 -5.23 0.48 -3.44
N GLN A 26 -5.53 -0.59 -2.72
CA GLN A 26 -4.66 -1.76 -2.69
C GLN A 26 -4.47 -2.35 -4.09
N LYS A 27 -3.32 -2.93 -4.36
CA LYS A 27 -3.02 -3.61 -5.63
C LYS A 27 -4.07 -4.64 -6.00
N ALA A 28 -4.57 -5.40 -5.02
CA ALA A 28 -5.64 -6.37 -5.21
C ALA A 28 -6.99 -5.75 -5.59
N ASN A 29 -7.20 -4.46 -5.33
CA ASN A 29 -8.43 -3.71 -5.63
C ASN A 29 -8.23 -2.74 -6.81
N GLY A 30 -7.33 -3.07 -7.73
CA GLY A 30 -7.08 -2.28 -8.94
C GLY A 30 -6.30 -0.98 -8.73
N GLY A 31 -5.66 -0.79 -7.56
CA GLY A 31 -4.80 0.35 -7.29
C GLY A 31 -3.31 0.03 -7.43
N MET A 32 -2.47 1.00 -7.10
CA MET A 32 -1.01 0.88 -7.06
C MET A 32 -0.47 0.60 -5.65
N GLY A 33 -1.32 0.67 -4.63
CA GLY A 33 -0.95 0.50 -3.24
C GLY A 33 -0.16 1.68 -2.66
N PHE A 34 -0.29 2.88 -3.23
CA PHE A 34 0.29 4.07 -2.63
C PHE A 34 -0.35 4.35 -1.27
N ARG A 35 0.45 4.89 -0.36
CA ARG A 35 -0.02 5.19 0.98
C ARG A 35 -0.96 6.40 0.95
N ASN A 36 -2.18 6.22 1.48
CA ASN A 36 -3.09 7.34 1.71
C ASN A 36 -2.55 8.19 2.87
N LEU A 37 -2.10 9.41 2.56
CA LEU A 37 -1.46 10.28 3.55
C LEU A 37 -2.41 10.75 4.64
N GLN A 38 -3.70 10.92 4.33
CA GLN A 38 -4.70 11.31 5.31
C GLN A 38 -4.93 10.20 6.34
N ALA A 39 -5.12 8.96 5.88
CA ALA A 39 -5.21 7.79 6.75
C ALA A 39 -3.93 7.57 7.56
N PHE A 40 -2.76 7.77 6.92
CA PHE A 40 -1.48 7.63 7.59
C PHE A 40 -1.27 8.68 8.69
N ASN A 41 -1.62 9.94 8.41
CA ASN A 41 -1.58 11.01 9.42
C ASN A 41 -2.55 10.72 10.58
N LYS A 42 -3.79 10.29 10.29
CA LYS A 42 -4.73 9.87 11.34
C LYS A 42 -4.16 8.73 12.20
N ALA A 43 -3.48 7.76 11.60
CA ALA A 43 -2.85 6.67 12.36
C ALA A 43 -1.69 7.13 13.25
N LEU A 44 -0.89 8.10 12.80
CA LEU A 44 0.17 8.72 13.62
C LEU A 44 -0.39 9.55 14.77
N LEU A 45 -1.45 10.30 14.54
CA LEU A 45 -2.17 11.04 15.57
C LEU A 45 -2.84 10.08 16.57
N ALA A 46 -3.44 9.00 16.12
CA ALA A 46 -3.98 7.94 16.96
C ALA A 46 -2.90 7.30 17.85
N LYS A 47 -1.65 7.16 17.36
CA LYS A 47 -0.52 6.72 18.20
C LYS A 47 -0.27 7.66 19.38
N GLN A 48 -0.40 8.97 19.19
CA GLN A 48 -0.23 9.93 20.30
C GLN A 48 -1.39 9.80 21.30
N LEU A 49 -2.63 9.70 20.80
CA LEU A 49 -3.80 9.48 21.65
C LEU A 49 -3.69 8.16 22.45
N TRP A 50 -3.24 7.09 21.80
CA TRP A 50 -2.95 5.81 22.47
C TRP A 50 -1.91 5.93 23.57
N ARG A 51 -0.83 6.70 23.35
CA ARG A 51 0.20 6.95 24.38
C ARG A 51 -0.37 7.68 25.60
N ILE A 52 -1.24 8.67 25.37
CA ILE A 52 -1.91 9.42 26.45
C ILE A 52 -2.83 8.48 27.24
N LEU A 53 -3.58 7.60 26.56
CA LEU A 53 -4.47 6.62 27.16
C LEU A 53 -3.72 5.59 28.03
N GLN A 54 -2.60 5.06 27.51
CA GLN A 54 -1.82 4.04 28.24
C GLN A 54 -0.92 4.60 29.34
N ASN A 55 -0.53 5.88 29.25
CA ASN A 55 0.40 6.51 30.18
C ASN A 55 -0.18 7.85 30.72
N PRO A 56 -1.22 7.79 31.54
CA PRO A 56 -1.92 9.00 32.04
C PRO A 56 -1.05 9.92 32.90
N ASN A 57 0.03 9.42 33.48
CA ASN A 57 0.92 10.16 34.37
C ASN A 57 2.01 10.98 33.62
N THR A 58 2.15 10.85 32.32
CA THR A 58 3.10 11.67 31.55
C THR A 58 2.71 13.14 31.55
N LEU A 59 3.70 14.04 31.49
CA LEU A 59 3.45 15.49 31.50
C LEU A 59 2.43 15.91 30.44
N VAL A 60 2.58 15.40 29.20
CA VAL A 60 1.65 15.70 28.08
C VAL A 60 0.23 15.23 28.41
N ALA A 61 0.06 14.02 28.95
CA ALA A 61 -1.25 13.50 29.34
C ALA A 61 -1.89 14.35 30.45
N ARG A 62 -1.12 14.71 31.47
CA ARG A 62 -1.58 15.55 32.59
C ARG A 62 -2.02 16.93 32.12
N VAL A 63 -1.23 17.59 31.25
CA VAL A 63 -1.56 18.93 30.73
C VAL A 63 -2.83 18.87 29.85
N LEU A 64 -2.93 17.91 28.96
CA LEU A 64 -4.11 17.77 28.11
C LEU A 64 -5.35 17.39 28.90
N ARG A 65 -5.22 16.53 29.94
CA ARG A 65 -6.31 16.17 30.82
C ARG A 65 -6.82 17.37 31.59
N ALA A 66 -5.94 18.11 32.24
CA ALA A 66 -6.32 19.30 33.04
C ALA A 66 -7.05 20.36 32.21
N ARG A 67 -6.70 20.50 30.93
CA ARG A 67 -7.29 21.52 30.04
C ARG A 67 -8.56 21.06 29.32
N TYR A 68 -8.63 19.81 28.82
CA TYR A 68 -9.67 19.40 27.90
C TYR A 68 -10.63 18.32 28.44
N PHE A 69 -10.21 17.53 29.44
CA PHE A 69 -11.04 16.49 30.06
C PHE A 69 -10.68 16.27 31.53
N PRO A 70 -10.82 17.31 32.36
CA PRO A 70 -10.50 17.22 33.81
C PRO A 70 -11.33 16.16 34.51
N ILE A 71 -12.56 15.98 34.07
CA ILE A 71 -13.51 14.96 34.52
C ILE A 71 -13.88 14.08 33.35
N GLY A 72 -13.81 12.76 33.55
CA GLY A 72 -14.20 11.77 32.52
C GLY A 72 -13.03 11.12 31.78
N ASP A 73 -13.37 10.42 30.72
CA ASP A 73 -12.44 9.62 29.91
C ASP A 73 -12.12 10.33 28.59
N ILE A 74 -10.88 10.20 28.16
CA ILE A 74 -10.38 10.72 26.88
C ILE A 74 -11.14 10.14 25.67
N LEU A 75 -11.70 8.94 25.79
CA LEU A 75 -12.49 8.30 24.72
C LEU A 75 -13.83 8.99 24.49
N ASN A 76 -14.38 9.67 25.51
CA ASN A 76 -15.70 10.30 25.43
C ASN A 76 -15.63 11.84 25.42
N VAL A 77 -14.43 12.39 25.29
CA VAL A 77 -14.22 13.84 25.34
C VAL A 77 -14.74 14.54 24.07
N ASN A 78 -15.38 15.69 24.29
CA ASN A 78 -15.69 16.64 23.22
C ASN A 78 -14.51 17.56 22.96
N ILE A 79 -14.42 18.09 21.74
CA ILE A 79 -13.29 18.93 21.32
C ILE A 79 -13.12 20.22 22.14
N GLY A 80 -14.23 20.71 22.73
CA GLY A 80 -14.27 21.98 23.48
C GLY A 80 -14.39 23.22 22.58
N ASN A 81 -14.59 24.39 23.21
CA ASN A 81 -14.89 25.65 22.48
C ASN A 81 -13.65 26.36 21.92
N SER A 82 -12.46 26.13 22.49
CA SER A 82 -11.21 26.79 22.08
C SER A 82 -10.04 25.79 22.10
N PRO A 83 -10.08 24.78 21.20
CA PRO A 83 -9.04 23.75 21.16
C PRO A 83 -7.76 24.32 20.56
N SER A 84 -6.60 24.00 21.13
CA SER A 84 -5.32 24.24 20.48
C SER A 84 -5.21 23.44 19.18
N TYR A 85 -4.39 23.88 18.26
CA TYR A 85 -4.14 23.16 17.00
C TYR A 85 -3.71 21.71 17.24
N SER A 86 -2.81 21.49 18.21
CA SER A 86 -2.34 20.15 18.56
C SER A 86 -3.45 19.26 19.10
N TRP A 87 -4.31 19.79 19.99
CA TRP A 87 -5.45 19.04 20.53
C TRP A 87 -6.46 18.72 19.46
N LYS A 88 -6.82 19.70 18.61
CA LYS A 88 -7.72 19.51 17.46
C LYS A 88 -7.22 18.37 16.56
N SER A 89 -5.92 18.36 16.27
CA SER A 89 -5.30 17.32 15.45
C SER A 89 -5.37 15.95 16.11
N ILE A 90 -5.00 15.82 17.39
CA ILE A 90 -5.05 14.56 18.13
C ILE A 90 -6.50 14.06 18.26
N HIS A 91 -7.43 14.94 18.63
CA HIS A 91 -8.86 14.63 18.76
C HIS A 91 -9.48 14.12 17.45
N SER A 92 -9.04 14.61 16.28
CA SER A 92 -9.51 14.15 14.98
C SER A 92 -9.27 12.64 14.72
N SER A 93 -8.37 12.02 15.48
CA SER A 93 -8.05 10.58 15.41
C SER A 93 -8.79 9.73 16.45
N LEU A 94 -9.65 10.36 17.28
CA LEU A 94 -10.35 9.69 18.39
C LEU A 94 -11.22 8.52 17.90
N GLU A 95 -11.85 8.67 16.74
CA GLU A 95 -12.68 7.62 16.16
C GLU A 95 -11.87 6.36 15.84
N VAL A 96 -10.62 6.50 15.39
CA VAL A 96 -9.72 5.37 15.15
C VAL A 96 -9.45 4.61 16.43
N ILE A 97 -9.24 5.32 17.56
CA ILE A 97 -9.05 4.69 18.87
C ILE A 97 -10.36 4.05 19.36
N ARG A 98 -11.49 4.76 19.29
CA ARG A 98 -12.80 4.22 19.70
C ARG A 98 -13.17 2.92 18.96
N LYS A 99 -12.91 2.85 17.65
CA LYS A 99 -13.21 1.65 16.85
C LYS A 99 -12.15 0.56 16.99
N GLY A 100 -10.90 0.95 17.29
CA GLY A 100 -9.76 0.03 17.35
C GLY A 100 -9.46 -0.52 18.75
N THR A 101 -10.24 -0.19 19.78
CA THR A 101 -9.98 -0.60 21.17
C THR A 101 -11.10 -1.43 21.76
N ARG A 102 -10.75 -2.30 22.71
CA ARG A 102 -11.65 -2.97 23.62
C ARG A 102 -10.99 -3.17 24.98
N TRP A 103 -11.79 -3.46 25.98
CA TRP A 103 -11.30 -3.85 27.28
C TRP A 103 -10.82 -5.30 27.30
N ARG A 104 -9.76 -5.56 28.02
CA ARG A 104 -9.36 -6.87 28.50
C ARG A 104 -9.74 -6.94 29.98
N VAL A 105 -10.58 -7.90 30.30
CA VAL A 105 -11.07 -8.12 31.65
C VAL A 105 -9.92 -8.55 32.58
N GLY A 106 -9.76 -7.83 33.67
CA GLY A 106 -8.92 -8.18 34.80
C GLY A 106 -9.78 -8.45 36.02
N ASN A 107 -10.04 -7.44 36.84
CA ASN A 107 -10.93 -7.52 38.01
C ASN A 107 -12.38 -7.09 37.66
N GLY A 108 -12.66 -6.60 36.48
CA GLY A 108 -13.98 -6.20 36.01
C GLY A 108 -14.58 -4.94 36.68
N LYS A 109 -13.81 -4.19 37.43
CA LYS A 109 -14.28 -3.00 38.20
C LYS A 109 -14.48 -1.75 37.35
N LEU A 110 -13.78 -1.65 36.21
CA LEU A 110 -13.80 -0.50 35.32
C LEU A 110 -14.66 -0.71 34.07
N ILE A 111 -15.21 -1.89 33.87
CA ILE A 111 -15.91 -2.28 32.65
C ILE A 111 -17.40 -2.35 32.89
N HIS A 112 -18.17 -1.54 32.16
CA HIS A 112 -19.62 -1.64 32.11
C HIS A 112 -20.07 -2.78 31.18
N ILE A 113 -20.97 -3.66 31.66
CA ILE A 113 -21.37 -4.88 30.95
C ILE A 113 -21.92 -4.58 29.58
N TRP A 114 -22.82 -3.62 29.43
CA TRP A 114 -23.52 -3.32 28.16
C TRP A 114 -22.89 -2.19 27.37
N ASP A 115 -22.29 -1.21 28.03
CA ASP A 115 -21.81 0.00 27.36
C ASP A 115 -20.41 -0.18 26.77
N ASP A 116 -19.58 -0.99 27.41
CA ASP A 116 -18.19 -1.17 27.01
C ASP A 116 -17.97 -2.32 26.03
N LYS A 117 -16.91 -2.22 25.28
CA LYS A 117 -16.44 -3.27 24.37
C LYS A 117 -15.47 -4.18 25.12
N TRP A 118 -15.90 -5.37 25.50
CA TRP A 118 -15.04 -6.30 26.24
C TRP A 118 -15.10 -7.76 25.75
N LEU A 119 -16.12 -8.13 24.97
CA LEU A 119 -16.19 -9.45 24.36
C LEU A 119 -15.16 -9.63 23.25
N PRO A 120 -14.59 -10.81 23.07
CA PRO A 120 -13.68 -11.12 21.94
C PRO A 120 -14.42 -11.39 20.61
N THR A 121 -15.69 -11.02 20.49
CA THR A 121 -16.50 -11.20 19.26
C THR A 121 -16.15 -10.14 18.22
N PRO A 122 -15.83 -10.51 16.96
CA PRO A 122 -15.30 -9.57 15.97
C PRO A 122 -16.32 -8.55 15.40
N THR A 123 -17.60 -8.65 15.71
CA THR A 123 -18.64 -7.76 15.19
C THR A 123 -18.78 -6.48 15.99
N THR A 124 -19.27 -6.56 17.22
CA THR A 124 -19.54 -5.39 18.07
C THR A 124 -18.62 -5.27 19.27
N TYR A 125 -18.02 -6.36 19.71
CA TYR A 125 -17.26 -6.49 20.97
C TYR A 125 -18.07 -6.16 22.22
N LYS A 126 -19.40 -6.00 22.09
CA LYS A 126 -20.36 -5.65 23.14
C LYS A 126 -21.37 -6.77 23.36
N ILE A 127 -21.98 -6.76 24.52
CA ILE A 127 -23.16 -7.57 24.84
C ILE A 127 -24.36 -7.07 24.02
N ILE A 128 -25.14 -8.00 23.50
CA ILE A 128 -26.37 -7.75 22.73
C ILE A 128 -27.60 -8.16 23.57
N SER A 129 -27.43 -9.05 24.55
CA SER A 129 -28.50 -9.44 25.47
C SER A 129 -29.11 -8.23 26.13
N PRO A 130 -30.48 -8.18 26.25
CA PRO A 130 -31.15 -7.11 26.95
C PRO A 130 -30.78 -7.13 28.45
N PRO A 131 -30.82 -5.99 29.15
CA PRO A 131 -30.43 -5.88 30.57
C PRO A 131 -31.53 -6.44 31.51
N ASN A 132 -31.92 -7.69 31.30
CA ASN A 132 -32.90 -8.38 32.12
C ASN A 132 -32.24 -9.10 33.28
N ASN A 133 -32.69 -8.86 34.51
CA ASN A 133 -32.31 -9.60 35.75
C ASN A 133 -30.85 -9.38 36.28
N ILE A 134 -30.23 -8.27 36.05
CA ILE A 134 -28.93 -8.00 36.63
C ILE A 134 -29.01 -6.96 37.79
N PRO A 135 -28.15 -7.11 38.82
CA PRO A 135 -28.15 -6.23 40.01
C PRO A 135 -27.89 -4.76 39.65
N LEU A 136 -28.19 -3.87 40.61
CA LEU A 136 -28.05 -2.42 40.54
C LEU A 136 -26.67 -1.89 40.05
N PHE A 137 -25.66 -2.74 39.91
CA PHE A 137 -24.31 -2.36 39.48
C PHE A 137 -23.94 -3.11 38.19
N PRO A 138 -23.94 -2.44 37.03
CA PRO A 138 -23.72 -3.05 35.76
C PRO A 138 -22.24 -3.29 35.42
N MET A 139 -21.40 -3.58 36.40
CA MET A 139 -19.97 -3.82 36.22
C MET A 139 -19.67 -5.29 36.01
N VAL A 140 -18.68 -5.59 35.15
CA VAL A 140 -18.24 -6.97 34.85
C VAL A 140 -17.76 -7.70 36.13
N SER A 141 -17.27 -6.97 37.13
CA SER A 141 -16.90 -7.53 38.44
C SER A 141 -18.06 -8.29 39.12
N SER A 142 -19.32 -7.91 38.90
CA SER A 142 -20.48 -8.63 39.42
C SER A 142 -20.69 -10.03 38.83
N LEU A 143 -20.06 -10.32 37.67
CA LEU A 143 -20.09 -11.60 37.00
C LEU A 143 -18.93 -12.54 37.46
N ILE A 144 -18.04 -12.04 38.31
CA ILE A 144 -16.89 -12.79 38.83
C ILE A 144 -17.20 -13.19 40.30
N ASP A 145 -17.10 -14.46 40.59
CA ASP A 145 -17.27 -14.97 41.95
C ASP A 145 -16.03 -14.55 42.80
N PRO A 146 -16.24 -13.83 43.89
CA PRO A 146 -15.16 -13.32 44.73
C PRO A 146 -14.38 -14.44 45.45
N MET A 147 -14.99 -15.60 45.68
CA MET A 147 -14.36 -16.72 46.37
C MET A 147 -13.49 -17.55 45.45
N THR A 148 -14.02 -17.91 44.29
CA THR A 148 -13.30 -18.72 43.29
C THR A 148 -12.42 -17.91 42.35
N LYS A 149 -12.65 -16.59 42.31
CA LYS A 149 -12.00 -15.65 41.37
C LYS A 149 -12.21 -16.08 39.88
N TRP A 150 -13.31 -16.75 39.63
CA TRP A 150 -13.70 -17.22 38.31
C TRP A 150 -15.08 -16.69 37.92
N TRP A 151 -15.52 -16.97 36.72
CA TRP A 151 -16.84 -16.58 36.23
C TRP A 151 -17.95 -17.25 37.03
N ASN A 152 -18.93 -16.47 37.49
CA ASN A 152 -20.14 -17.00 38.10
C ASN A 152 -21.07 -17.56 37.01
N VAL A 153 -20.95 -18.87 36.76
CA VAL A 153 -21.63 -19.57 35.67
C VAL A 153 -23.15 -19.48 35.76
N SER A 154 -23.70 -19.54 36.96
CA SER A 154 -25.15 -19.49 37.20
C SER A 154 -25.71 -18.12 36.81
N THR A 155 -25.08 -17.05 37.28
CA THR A 155 -25.47 -15.67 36.94
C THR A 155 -25.34 -15.38 35.46
N ILE A 156 -24.25 -15.81 34.82
CA ILE A 156 -24.00 -15.59 33.41
C ILE A 156 -25.05 -16.32 32.55
N ARG A 157 -25.37 -17.58 32.86
CA ARG A 157 -26.41 -18.36 32.13
C ARG A 157 -27.78 -17.77 32.26
N ALA A 158 -28.10 -17.18 33.41
CA ALA A 158 -29.40 -16.55 33.66
C ALA A 158 -29.57 -15.20 32.96
N SER A 159 -28.46 -14.52 32.62
CA SER A 159 -28.49 -13.12 32.19
C SER A 159 -28.19 -12.89 30.71
N PHE A 160 -27.52 -13.82 30.04
CA PHE A 160 -27.01 -13.64 28.66
C PHE A 160 -27.49 -14.73 27.71
N LEU A 161 -27.52 -14.42 26.42
CA LEU A 161 -27.81 -15.35 25.34
C LEU A 161 -26.78 -16.49 25.27
N PRO A 162 -27.15 -17.72 24.86
CA PRO A 162 -26.28 -18.89 24.88
C PRO A 162 -24.92 -18.67 24.21
N PHE A 163 -24.88 -18.00 23.07
CA PHE A 163 -23.61 -17.72 22.35
C PHE A 163 -22.72 -16.72 23.10
N GLU A 164 -23.30 -15.77 23.83
CA GLU A 164 -22.55 -14.83 24.68
C GLU A 164 -22.03 -15.54 25.93
N VAL A 165 -22.83 -16.40 26.55
CA VAL A 165 -22.43 -17.25 27.68
C VAL A 165 -21.17 -18.05 27.31
N GLU A 166 -21.19 -18.75 26.17
CA GLU A 166 -19.99 -19.48 25.71
C GLU A 166 -18.78 -18.58 25.49
N THR A 167 -19.01 -17.39 24.96
CA THR A 167 -17.97 -16.42 24.69
C THR A 167 -17.36 -15.88 25.98
N ILE A 168 -18.21 -15.52 26.95
CA ILE A 168 -17.77 -15.00 28.27
C ILE A 168 -16.97 -16.07 29.01
N LEU A 169 -17.49 -17.28 29.09
CA LEU A 169 -16.84 -18.38 29.82
C LEU A 169 -15.47 -18.79 29.19
N LYS A 170 -15.26 -18.51 27.92
CA LYS A 170 -13.95 -18.70 27.25
C LYS A 170 -12.94 -17.61 27.53
N ILE A 171 -13.34 -16.47 28.12
CA ILE A 171 -12.39 -15.40 28.48
C ILE A 171 -11.59 -15.87 29.71
N PRO A 172 -10.26 -16.03 29.60
CA PRO A 172 -9.44 -16.43 30.73
C PRO A 172 -9.32 -15.30 31.75
N LEU A 173 -9.59 -15.59 32.99
CA LEU A 173 -9.30 -14.70 34.12
C LEU A 173 -7.99 -15.12 34.77
N SER A 174 -7.20 -14.11 35.19
CA SER A 174 -6.00 -14.38 36.00
C SER A 174 -6.40 -14.58 37.47
N HIS A 175 -5.77 -15.52 38.15
CA HIS A 175 -6.00 -15.75 39.59
C HIS A 175 -5.77 -14.50 40.45
N ASP A 176 -4.85 -13.61 40.02
CA ASP A 176 -4.52 -12.37 40.75
C ASP A 176 -5.49 -11.23 40.44
N LEU A 177 -6.43 -11.41 39.52
CA LEU A 177 -7.40 -10.40 39.06
C LEU A 177 -6.77 -9.01 38.90
N PRO A 178 -5.79 -8.82 38.01
CA PRO A 178 -5.14 -7.53 37.80
C PRO A 178 -6.15 -6.48 37.35
N GLU A 179 -5.78 -5.21 37.32
CA GLU A 179 -6.63 -4.14 36.83
C GLU A 179 -7.04 -4.35 35.37
N ASP A 180 -8.24 -3.91 35.05
CA ASP A 180 -8.77 -3.94 33.67
C ASP A 180 -7.90 -3.07 32.76
N LYS A 181 -7.70 -3.52 31.51
CA LYS A 181 -6.81 -2.82 30.57
C LYS A 181 -7.45 -2.64 29.20
N ILE A 182 -7.36 -1.43 28.67
CA ILE A 182 -7.72 -1.18 27.28
C ILE A 182 -6.63 -1.73 26.36
N ILE A 183 -7.03 -2.57 25.40
CA ILE A 183 -6.15 -3.22 24.43
C ILE A 183 -6.54 -2.84 23.01
N TRP A 184 -5.57 -2.94 22.10
CA TRP A 184 -5.75 -2.69 20.67
C TRP A 184 -6.24 -3.94 19.94
N ILE A 185 -7.36 -3.85 19.21
CA ILE A 185 -7.98 -4.98 18.52
C ILE A 185 -7.18 -5.41 17.28
N GLY A 186 -6.53 -4.48 16.60
CA GLY A 186 -5.81 -4.72 15.35
C GLY A 186 -4.50 -5.53 15.47
N ASN A 187 -4.22 -6.09 16.65
CA ASN A 187 -3.04 -6.92 16.92
C ASN A 187 -3.37 -8.01 17.93
N ASN A 188 -2.99 -9.27 17.65
CA ASN A 188 -3.23 -10.42 18.52
C ASN A 188 -2.63 -10.27 19.93
N ARG A 189 -1.55 -9.47 20.08
CA ARG A 189 -0.93 -9.16 21.38
C ARG A 189 -1.61 -8.01 22.13
N GLY A 190 -2.63 -7.38 21.53
CA GLY A 190 -3.30 -6.21 22.11
C GLY A 190 -2.51 -4.90 22.05
N ASN A 191 -1.38 -4.87 21.35
CA ASN A 191 -0.51 -3.69 21.25
C ASN A 191 -0.88 -2.84 20.03
N PHE A 192 -0.88 -1.53 20.18
CA PHE A 192 -1.10 -0.59 19.10
C PHE A 192 0.05 -0.64 18.08
N THR A 193 -0.29 -0.71 16.79
CA THR A 193 0.66 -0.52 15.71
C THR A 193 0.12 0.51 14.71
N VAL A 194 1.00 1.39 14.22
CA VAL A 194 0.62 2.38 13.19
C VAL A 194 0.10 1.68 11.92
N LYS A 195 0.62 0.50 11.61
CA LYS A 195 0.18 -0.30 10.46
C LYS A 195 -1.29 -0.71 10.58
N SER A 196 -1.69 -1.29 11.71
CA SER A 196 -3.09 -1.70 11.91
C SER A 196 -4.03 -0.50 12.04
N ALA A 197 -3.58 0.57 12.71
CA ALA A 197 -4.33 1.82 12.81
C ALA A 197 -4.52 2.51 11.43
N TYR A 198 -3.52 2.41 10.55
CA TYR A 198 -3.62 2.90 9.17
C TYR A 198 -4.73 2.18 8.38
N HIS A 199 -4.78 0.86 8.46
CA HIS A 199 -5.84 0.10 7.79
C HIS A 199 -7.23 0.43 8.33
N LEU A 200 -7.35 0.59 9.66
CA LEU A 200 -8.61 1.01 10.26
C LEU A 200 -9.00 2.42 9.82
N ALA A 201 -8.05 3.37 9.84
CA ALA A 201 -8.29 4.74 9.38
C ALA A 201 -8.65 4.80 7.88
N LEU A 202 -8.07 3.92 7.06
CA LEU A 202 -8.41 3.80 5.63
C LEU A 202 -9.85 3.33 5.45
N ASN A 203 -10.26 2.28 6.16
CA ASN A 203 -11.64 1.78 6.14
C ASN A 203 -12.64 2.86 6.58
N LEU A 204 -12.31 3.65 7.59
CA LEU A 204 -13.15 4.76 8.04
C LEU A 204 -13.31 5.86 7.00
N LEU A 205 -12.28 6.14 6.21
CA LEU A 205 -12.35 7.12 5.13
C LEU A 205 -13.10 6.58 3.89
N ASP A 206 -13.09 5.26 3.69
CA ASP A 206 -13.80 4.61 2.58
C ASP A 206 -15.27 4.35 2.91
N SER A 207 -15.64 4.18 4.19
CA SER A 207 -17.03 3.98 4.65
C SER A 207 -17.92 5.22 4.44
N ASP A 208 -17.34 6.40 4.26
CA ASP A 208 -18.08 7.62 3.90
C ASP A 208 -18.53 7.65 2.41
N GLY A 209 -18.26 6.59 1.64
CA GLY A 209 -18.59 6.54 0.22
C GLY A 209 -18.58 5.16 -0.42
N ASN A 210 -19.60 4.37 -0.18
CA ASN A 210 -19.94 3.05 -0.73
C ASN A 210 -19.54 1.84 0.12
N GLU A 211 -20.54 1.06 0.48
CA GLU A 211 -20.42 -0.30 0.98
C GLU A 211 -19.74 -1.18 -0.08
N GLU A 212 -18.45 -1.42 0.06
CA GLU A 212 -17.79 -2.45 -0.72
C GLU A 212 -18.26 -3.81 -0.21
N CYS A 213 -19.06 -4.48 -1.05
CA CYS A 213 -19.45 -5.86 -0.86
C CYS A 213 -18.20 -6.73 -0.59
N SER A 214 -18.12 -7.29 0.61
CA SER A 214 -16.92 -7.98 1.14
C SER A 214 -16.71 -9.40 0.63
N THR A 215 -17.56 -9.90 -0.27
CA THR A 215 -17.53 -11.28 -0.73
C THR A 215 -17.06 -11.36 -2.19
N GLY A 216 -15.83 -11.89 -2.35
CA GLY A 216 -15.45 -12.62 -3.57
C GLY A 216 -15.44 -11.85 -4.88
N ASP A 217 -15.03 -10.58 -4.92
CA ASP A 217 -14.85 -9.86 -6.19
C ASP A 217 -13.84 -10.62 -7.07
N PRO A 218 -14.27 -11.26 -8.18
CA PRO A 218 -13.40 -12.01 -9.08
C PRO A 218 -12.26 -11.14 -9.64
N CYS A 219 -12.46 -9.83 -9.74
CA CYS A 219 -11.43 -8.89 -10.15
C CYS A 219 -10.23 -8.85 -9.18
N LYS A 220 -10.43 -9.14 -7.88
CA LYS A 220 -9.31 -9.19 -6.91
C LYS A 220 -8.29 -10.27 -7.23
N LEU A 221 -8.75 -11.42 -7.69
CA LEU A 221 -7.85 -12.52 -8.08
C LEU A 221 -7.02 -12.14 -9.31
N ILE A 222 -7.64 -11.49 -10.28
CA ILE A 222 -7.03 -11.07 -11.53
C ILE A 222 -5.94 -10.03 -11.27
N TRP A 223 -6.24 -9.01 -10.45
CA TRP A 223 -5.23 -8.03 -10.06
C TRP A 223 -4.06 -8.65 -9.29
N ARG A 224 -4.33 -9.60 -8.39
CA ARG A 224 -3.27 -10.35 -7.69
C ARG A 224 -2.39 -11.14 -8.64
N LYS A 225 -2.98 -11.77 -9.68
CA LYS A 225 -2.22 -12.50 -10.71
C LYS A 225 -1.31 -11.53 -11.48
N LEU A 226 -1.84 -10.40 -11.98
CA LEU A 226 -1.05 -9.40 -12.72
C LEU A 226 0.22 -8.99 -11.93
N TRP A 227 0.06 -8.62 -10.65
CA TRP A 227 1.19 -8.15 -9.87
C TRP A 227 2.20 -9.24 -9.50
N ARG A 228 1.82 -10.51 -9.61
CA ARG A 228 2.70 -11.67 -9.38
C ARG A 228 3.48 -12.11 -10.61
N LEU A 229 3.07 -11.74 -11.82
CA LEU A 229 3.80 -12.09 -13.05
C LEU A 229 5.26 -11.67 -12.95
N ASN A 230 6.15 -12.45 -13.54
CA ASN A 230 7.58 -12.13 -13.63
C ASN A 230 7.85 -11.20 -14.82
N LEU A 231 7.43 -9.94 -14.71
CA LEU A 231 7.51 -8.91 -15.75
C LEU A 231 8.25 -7.68 -15.23
N HIS A 232 8.92 -7.01 -16.13
CA HIS A 232 9.53 -5.72 -15.82
C HIS A 232 8.48 -4.74 -15.27
N PRO A 233 8.77 -3.96 -14.21
CA PRO A 233 7.80 -3.05 -13.58
C PRO A 233 7.07 -2.11 -14.54
N LYS A 234 7.75 -1.62 -15.60
CA LYS A 234 7.14 -0.77 -16.64
C LYS A 234 6.00 -1.48 -17.39
N ILE A 235 6.13 -2.79 -17.66
CA ILE A 235 5.12 -3.59 -18.34
C ILE A 235 3.91 -3.82 -17.43
N LYS A 236 4.13 -4.12 -16.15
CA LYS A 236 3.04 -4.25 -15.16
C LYS A 236 2.24 -2.96 -15.02
N ILE A 237 2.94 -1.81 -14.95
CA ILE A 237 2.30 -0.48 -14.87
C ILE A 237 1.53 -0.18 -16.15
N PHE A 238 2.08 -0.51 -17.32
CA PHE A 238 1.40 -0.36 -18.59
C PHE A 238 0.11 -1.20 -18.62
N ALA A 239 0.18 -2.51 -18.31
CA ALA A 239 -0.96 -3.41 -18.26
C ALA A 239 -2.05 -2.90 -17.31
N TRP A 240 -1.66 -2.48 -16.11
CA TRP A 240 -2.57 -1.84 -15.15
C TRP A 240 -3.24 -0.61 -15.74
N ARG A 241 -2.48 0.31 -16.37
CA ARG A 241 -3.02 1.52 -17.00
C ARG A 241 -3.97 1.23 -18.16
N ALA A 242 -3.66 0.23 -18.97
CA ALA A 242 -4.51 -0.21 -20.07
C ALA A 242 -5.87 -0.69 -19.54
N CYS A 243 -5.86 -1.53 -18.51
CA CYS A 243 -7.08 -2.10 -17.93
C CYS A 243 -7.98 -1.08 -17.23
N ILE A 244 -7.41 -0.03 -16.64
CA ILE A 244 -8.22 1.04 -16.01
C ILE A 244 -8.50 2.22 -16.97
N ASN A 245 -8.35 2.00 -18.27
CA ASN A 245 -8.56 2.99 -19.34
C ASN A 245 -7.80 4.32 -19.10
N SER A 246 -6.51 4.23 -18.72
CA SER A 246 -5.69 5.40 -18.39
C SER A 246 -4.44 5.57 -19.27
N LEU A 247 -4.41 4.90 -20.41
CA LEU A 247 -3.41 5.16 -21.45
C LEU A 247 -3.75 6.45 -22.21
N PRO A 248 -2.76 7.21 -22.71
CA PRO A 248 -2.95 8.43 -23.48
C PRO A 248 -3.35 8.09 -24.93
N THR A 249 -4.55 7.57 -25.12
CA THR A 249 -5.16 7.38 -26.44
C THR A 249 -5.75 8.71 -26.93
N MET A 250 -5.96 8.84 -28.26
CA MET A 250 -6.58 10.06 -28.80
C MET A 250 -8.01 10.26 -28.27
N GLU A 251 -8.75 9.17 -28.09
CA GLU A 251 -10.05 9.17 -27.43
C GLU A 251 -9.96 9.71 -26.00
N ALA A 252 -9.03 9.21 -25.19
CA ALA A 252 -8.84 9.68 -23.81
C ALA A 252 -8.37 11.14 -23.73
N ILE A 253 -7.59 11.61 -24.70
CA ILE A 253 -7.13 12.99 -24.81
C ILE A 253 -8.31 13.91 -25.24
N ASN A 254 -9.14 13.46 -26.17
CA ASN A 254 -10.34 14.18 -26.62
C ASN A 254 -11.35 14.34 -25.46
N HIS A 255 -11.65 13.26 -24.73
CA HIS A 255 -12.53 13.32 -23.55
C HIS A 255 -12.07 14.34 -22.48
N ARG A 256 -10.80 14.70 -22.49
CA ARG A 256 -10.25 15.74 -21.59
C ARG A 256 -10.23 17.14 -22.22
N GLY A 257 -10.77 17.30 -23.41
CA GLY A 257 -10.83 18.58 -24.12
C GLY A 257 -9.48 19.11 -24.61
N ILE A 258 -8.45 18.23 -24.72
CA ILE A 258 -7.09 18.63 -25.12
C ILE A 258 -6.92 18.55 -26.64
N SER A 259 -7.62 17.64 -27.31
CA SER A 259 -7.62 17.49 -28.76
C SER A 259 -9.03 17.34 -29.27
N HIS A 260 -9.31 17.90 -30.45
CA HIS A 260 -10.60 17.76 -31.11
C HIS A 260 -10.66 16.51 -32.01
N SER A 261 -9.52 15.89 -32.31
CA SER A 261 -9.46 14.69 -33.15
C SER A 261 -9.33 13.45 -32.31
N MET A 262 -10.18 12.44 -32.61
CA MET A 262 -10.07 11.09 -32.04
C MET A 262 -9.28 10.15 -32.95
N ILE A 263 -8.97 10.58 -34.18
CA ILE A 263 -8.38 9.74 -35.21
C ILE A 263 -6.99 9.25 -34.80
N CYS A 264 -6.72 7.98 -35.06
CA CYS A 264 -5.43 7.37 -34.80
C CYS A 264 -4.34 7.99 -35.72
N PRO A 265 -3.26 8.55 -35.17
CA PRO A 265 -2.21 9.19 -35.98
C PRO A 265 -1.41 8.16 -36.81
N VAL A 266 -1.50 6.87 -36.50
CA VAL A 266 -0.78 5.80 -37.21
C VAL A 266 -1.54 5.30 -38.43
N CYS A 267 -2.82 4.91 -38.28
CA CYS A 267 -3.62 4.40 -39.39
C CYS A 267 -4.43 5.48 -40.09
N LYS A 268 -4.70 6.62 -39.45
CA LYS A 268 -5.47 7.78 -39.94
C LYS A 268 -6.95 7.50 -40.32
N ASN A 269 -7.45 6.30 -40.05
CA ASN A 269 -8.77 5.83 -40.46
C ASN A 269 -9.78 5.69 -39.33
N GLU A 270 -9.33 5.29 -38.14
CA GLU A 270 -10.21 4.93 -37.04
C GLU A 270 -9.88 5.71 -35.77
N ALA A 271 -10.82 5.74 -34.82
CA ALA A 271 -10.58 6.33 -33.51
C ALA A 271 -9.52 5.53 -32.73
N LYS A 272 -8.56 6.23 -32.10
CA LYS A 272 -7.54 5.60 -31.27
C LYS A 272 -8.10 5.34 -29.86
N SER A 273 -8.87 4.26 -29.71
CA SER A 273 -9.20 3.61 -28.44
C SER A 273 -8.05 2.73 -27.96
N ILE A 274 -8.16 2.15 -26.77
CA ILE A 274 -7.19 1.15 -26.29
C ILE A 274 -7.28 -0.11 -27.15
N ASP A 275 -8.49 -0.59 -27.43
CA ASP A 275 -8.73 -1.79 -28.21
C ASP A 275 -8.17 -1.65 -29.64
N HIS A 276 -8.48 -0.53 -30.29
CA HIS A 276 -7.88 -0.23 -31.59
C HIS A 276 -6.35 -0.17 -31.54
N ALA A 277 -5.80 0.47 -30.51
CA ALA A 277 -4.35 0.64 -30.42
C ALA A 277 -3.61 -0.66 -30.17
N LEU A 278 -4.16 -1.56 -29.36
CA LEU A 278 -3.47 -2.76 -28.88
C LEU A 278 -3.90 -4.05 -29.59
N LEU A 279 -5.14 -4.13 -30.08
CA LEU A 279 -5.71 -5.35 -30.67
C LEU A 279 -6.09 -5.20 -32.16
N ASP A 280 -6.92 -4.21 -32.47
CA ASP A 280 -7.72 -4.20 -33.70
C ASP A 280 -7.05 -3.56 -34.90
N SER A 281 -6.09 -2.65 -34.69
CA SER A 281 -5.44 -1.98 -35.84
C SER A 281 -4.72 -2.98 -36.72
N VAL A 282 -4.65 -2.71 -38.02
CA VAL A 282 -3.94 -3.55 -39.01
C VAL A 282 -2.54 -3.92 -38.51
N PHE A 283 -1.82 -2.97 -37.95
CA PHE A 283 -0.49 -3.21 -37.41
C PHE A 283 -0.52 -4.14 -36.17
N SER A 284 -1.41 -3.90 -35.24
CA SER A 284 -1.51 -4.72 -34.01
C SER A 284 -1.92 -6.16 -34.38
N SER A 285 -2.93 -6.31 -35.24
CA SER A 285 -3.37 -7.62 -35.73
C SER A 285 -2.25 -8.36 -36.44
N SER A 286 -1.43 -7.67 -37.25
CA SER A 286 -0.28 -8.30 -37.93
C SER A 286 0.76 -8.83 -36.93
N VAL A 287 0.99 -8.11 -35.77
CA VAL A 287 1.89 -8.60 -34.71
C VAL A 287 1.29 -9.81 -34.02
N TRP A 288 0.00 -9.76 -33.64
CA TRP A 288 -0.67 -10.85 -32.96
C TRP A 288 -0.75 -12.14 -33.82
N ASN A 289 -0.89 -12.01 -35.12
CA ASN A 289 -0.92 -13.15 -36.06
C ASN A 289 0.43 -13.86 -36.21
N LEU A 290 1.54 -13.24 -35.81
CA LEU A 290 2.84 -13.91 -35.77
C LEU A 290 2.96 -14.89 -34.59
N TRP A 291 2.10 -14.76 -33.60
CA TRP A 291 2.10 -15.65 -32.46
C TRP A 291 1.16 -16.82 -32.65
N LEU A 292 1.72 -17.98 -33.03
CA LEU A 292 0.95 -19.19 -33.32
C LEU A 292 0.14 -19.72 -32.13
N GLU A 293 0.66 -19.56 -30.92
CA GLU A 293 0.02 -19.97 -29.65
C GLU A 293 -0.78 -18.83 -28.99
N ASN A 294 -1.21 -17.84 -29.76
CA ASN A 294 -1.95 -16.72 -29.23
C ASN A 294 -3.25 -17.21 -28.54
N PRO A 295 -3.40 -16.99 -27.23
CA PRO A 295 -4.55 -17.49 -26.48
C PRO A 295 -5.88 -16.89 -26.93
N LEU A 296 -5.85 -15.78 -27.68
CA LEU A 296 -7.05 -15.14 -28.23
C LEU A 296 -7.49 -15.71 -29.56
N SER A 297 -6.65 -16.49 -30.26
CA SER A 297 -6.94 -17.02 -31.59
C SER A 297 -8.14 -17.97 -31.63
N SER A 298 -8.43 -18.63 -30.51
CA SER A 298 -9.55 -19.58 -30.39
C SER A 298 -10.90 -18.90 -30.10
N HIS A 299 -10.90 -17.59 -29.79
CA HIS A 299 -12.12 -16.84 -29.53
C HIS A 299 -12.68 -16.26 -30.85
N GLY A 300 -13.81 -16.80 -31.31
CA GLY A 300 -14.54 -16.26 -32.46
C GLY A 300 -15.24 -14.92 -32.22
N ILE A 301 -15.09 -14.32 -31.02
CA ILE A 301 -15.72 -13.08 -30.60
C ILE A 301 -14.63 -12.03 -30.40
N LYS A 302 -14.87 -10.82 -30.89
CA LYS A 302 -14.01 -9.66 -30.67
C LYS A 302 -14.11 -9.23 -29.20
N LEU A 303 -13.04 -9.41 -28.45
CA LEU A 303 -12.93 -9.03 -27.05
C LEU A 303 -12.35 -7.62 -26.90
N SER A 304 -12.81 -6.87 -25.90
CA SER A 304 -12.09 -5.67 -25.46
C SER A 304 -10.73 -6.04 -24.88
N PHE A 305 -9.81 -5.07 -24.75
CA PHE A 305 -8.51 -5.34 -24.13
C PHE A 305 -8.68 -5.80 -22.66
N LEU A 306 -9.65 -5.24 -21.94
CA LEU A 306 -9.95 -5.67 -20.57
C LEU A 306 -10.47 -7.11 -20.51
N ASP A 307 -11.35 -7.49 -21.41
CA ASP A 307 -11.87 -8.87 -21.47
C ASP A 307 -10.77 -9.85 -21.88
N SER A 308 -9.93 -9.48 -22.84
CA SER A 308 -8.73 -10.23 -23.23
C SER A 308 -7.76 -10.43 -22.08
N PHE A 309 -7.53 -9.38 -21.29
CA PHE A 309 -6.73 -9.40 -20.07
C PHE A 309 -7.30 -10.37 -19.02
N ILE A 310 -8.61 -10.29 -18.76
CA ILE A 310 -9.30 -11.17 -17.82
C ILE A 310 -9.20 -12.62 -18.30
N PHE A 311 -9.46 -12.85 -19.56
CA PHE A 311 -9.39 -14.17 -20.18
C PHE A 311 -8.01 -14.79 -20.07
N VAL A 312 -6.97 -14.07 -20.49
CA VAL A 312 -5.59 -14.55 -20.46
C VAL A 312 -5.15 -14.87 -19.02
N LEU A 313 -5.40 -13.99 -18.06
CA LEU A 313 -5.05 -14.25 -16.65
C LEU A 313 -5.87 -15.37 -16.00
N SER A 314 -7.05 -15.68 -16.53
CA SER A 314 -7.90 -16.74 -15.98
C SER A 314 -7.56 -18.12 -16.53
N HIS A 315 -7.19 -18.21 -17.80
CA HIS A 315 -7.09 -19.48 -18.54
C HIS A 315 -5.68 -19.83 -19.02
N ALA A 316 -4.81 -18.82 -19.27
CA ALA A 316 -3.46 -19.06 -19.77
C ALA A 316 -2.47 -19.35 -18.62
N THR A 317 -1.34 -19.97 -18.99
CA THR A 317 -0.20 -20.15 -18.07
C THR A 317 0.44 -18.81 -17.72
N LEU A 318 1.25 -18.78 -16.68
CA LEU A 318 1.98 -17.56 -16.29
C LEU A 318 2.90 -17.08 -17.42
N GLN A 319 3.60 -17.99 -18.09
CA GLN A 319 4.51 -17.67 -19.19
C GLN A 319 3.76 -17.05 -20.40
N ILE A 320 2.63 -17.63 -20.78
CA ILE A 320 1.78 -17.08 -21.84
C ILE A 320 1.23 -15.71 -21.46
N SER A 321 0.85 -15.53 -20.20
CA SER A 321 0.39 -14.23 -19.68
C SER A 321 1.50 -13.17 -19.72
N GLU A 322 2.71 -13.54 -19.34
CA GLU A 322 3.88 -12.66 -19.39
C GLU A 322 4.22 -12.24 -20.82
N LEU A 323 4.16 -13.18 -21.75
CA LEU A 323 4.37 -12.91 -23.17
C LEU A 323 3.27 -11.99 -23.72
N PHE A 324 2.00 -12.25 -23.43
CA PHE A 324 0.87 -11.43 -23.86
C PHE A 324 1.04 -9.95 -23.44
N PHE A 325 1.37 -9.68 -22.17
CA PHE A 325 1.54 -8.31 -21.72
C PHE A 325 2.79 -7.64 -22.30
N THR A 326 3.82 -8.41 -22.56
CA THR A 326 5.04 -7.89 -23.22
C THR A 326 4.75 -7.53 -24.66
N PHE A 327 3.99 -8.33 -25.39
CA PHE A 327 3.53 -7.99 -26.76
C PHE A 327 2.68 -6.72 -26.76
N ALA A 328 1.67 -6.66 -25.91
CA ALA A 328 0.81 -5.47 -25.81
C ALA A 328 1.64 -4.20 -25.49
N TRP A 329 2.64 -4.32 -24.61
CA TRP A 329 3.53 -3.20 -24.27
C TRP A 329 4.43 -2.81 -25.45
N THR A 330 5.02 -3.76 -26.19
CA THR A 330 5.87 -3.48 -27.35
C THR A 330 5.09 -2.88 -28.50
N ILE A 331 3.86 -3.32 -28.74
CA ILE A 331 2.95 -2.69 -29.70
C ILE A 331 2.70 -1.23 -29.31
N TRP A 332 2.34 -0.96 -28.03
CA TRP A 332 2.13 0.38 -27.54
C TRP A 332 3.36 1.26 -27.65
N PHE A 333 4.54 0.73 -27.28
CA PHE A 333 5.81 1.43 -27.37
C PHE A 333 6.12 1.82 -28.82
N ASN A 334 6.00 0.87 -29.76
CA ASN A 334 6.24 1.14 -31.18
C ASN A 334 5.27 2.18 -31.76
N ARG A 335 3.98 2.09 -31.40
CA ARG A 335 2.98 3.08 -31.85
C ARG A 335 3.27 4.48 -31.34
N ASN A 336 3.76 4.61 -30.12
CA ASN A 336 4.17 5.91 -29.59
C ASN A 336 5.41 6.43 -30.34
N LYS A 337 6.35 5.55 -30.63
CA LYS A 337 7.53 5.90 -31.42
C LYS A 337 7.15 6.40 -32.82
N VAL A 338 6.26 5.72 -33.51
CA VAL A 338 5.71 6.18 -34.81
C VAL A 338 5.01 7.53 -34.68
N ALA A 339 4.20 7.72 -33.63
CA ALA A 339 3.42 8.94 -33.46
C ALA A 339 4.29 10.17 -33.12
N HIS A 340 5.39 10.00 -32.40
CA HIS A 340 6.24 11.11 -31.93
C HIS A 340 7.52 11.29 -32.76
N GLU A 341 8.10 10.22 -33.29
CA GLU A 341 9.38 10.23 -34.00
C GLU A 341 9.21 9.99 -35.51
N GLY A 342 8.00 9.62 -35.96
CA GLY A 342 7.73 9.34 -37.38
C GLY A 342 8.33 8.03 -37.92
N CYS A 343 9.06 7.28 -37.11
CA CYS A 343 9.68 6.03 -37.48
C CYS A 343 9.29 4.92 -36.49
N GLY A 344 9.15 3.69 -36.97
CA GLY A 344 8.73 2.55 -36.16
C GLY A 344 9.35 1.25 -36.63
N LEU A 345 9.15 0.21 -35.85
CA LEU A 345 9.57 -1.16 -36.13
C LEU A 345 8.50 -1.86 -36.97
N THR A 346 8.93 -2.81 -37.78
CA THR A 346 8.02 -3.73 -38.52
C THR A 346 7.36 -4.70 -37.53
N PRO A 347 6.23 -5.36 -37.91
CA PRO A 347 5.58 -6.35 -37.03
C PRO A 347 6.54 -7.47 -36.59
N ASN A 348 7.41 -7.98 -37.48
CA ASN A 348 8.40 -9.00 -37.15
C ASN A 348 9.44 -8.48 -36.10
N GLN A 349 9.91 -7.25 -36.22
CA GLN A 349 10.84 -6.65 -35.27
C GLN A 349 10.19 -6.42 -33.92
N VAL A 350 8.90 -6.02 -33.88
CA VAL A 350 8.14 -5.89 -32.62
C VAL A 350 8.00 -7.25 -31.94
N TRP A 351 7.69 -8.30 -32.73
CA TRP A 351 7.59 -9.66 -32.24
C TRP A 351 8.92 -10.16 -31.65
N GLN A 352 10.03 -9.98 -32.36
CA GLN A 352 11.38 -10.33 -31.88
C GLN A 352 11.75 -9.58 -30.60
N LEU A 353 11.46 -8.28 -30.55
CA LEU A 353 11.74 -7.45 -29.38
C LEU A 353 10.94 -7.91 -28.15
N ALA A 354 9.69 -8.34 -28.33
CA ALA A 354 8.87 -8.85 -27.23
C ALA A 354 9.44 -10.15 -26.67
N ASN A 355 9.78 -11.12 -27.53
CA ASN A 355 10.36 -12.39 -27.11
C ASN A 355 11.70 -12.20 -26.40
N SER A 356 12.62 -11.46 -27.01
CA SER A 356 13.92 -11.17 -26.38
C SER A 356 13.79 -10.42 -25.04
N SER A 357 12.78 -9.56 -24.90
CA SER A 357 12.52 -8.84 -23.64
C SER A 357 12.07 -9.79 -22.52
N VAL A 358 11.27 -10.81 -22.82
CA VAL A 358 10.86 -11.83 -21.84
C VAL A 358 12.06 -12.70 -21.48
N GLU A 359 12.79 -13.21 -22.44
CA GLU A 359 13.96 -14.06 -22.24
C GLU A 359 15.03 -13.35 -21.40
N ASN A 360 15.39 -12.13 -21.77
CA ASN A 360 16.38 -11.33 -21.02
C ASN A 360 15.94 -11.03 -19.60
N TYR A 361 14.64 -10.77 -19.37
CA TYR A 361 14.14 -10.50 -18.03
C TYR A 361 14.09 -11.76 -17.17
N VAL A 362 13.71 -12.90 -17.74
CA VAL A 362 13.76 -14.21 -17.08
C VAL A 362 15.21 -14.57 -16.76
N CYS A 363 16.12 -14.45 -17.72
CA CYS A 363 17.53 -14.69 -17.48
C CYS A 363 18.10 -13.78 -16.38
N SER A 364 17.78 -12.49 -16.41
CA SER A 364 18.27 -11.56 -15.37
C SER A 364 17.63 -11.82 -14.00
N SER A 365 16.42 -12.36 -13.93
CA SER A 365 15.77 -12.75 -12.67
C SER A 365 16.25 -14.09 -12.15
N LEU A 366 16.72 -15.00 -13.02
CA LEU A 366 17.41 -16.25 -12.64
C LEU A 366 18.85 -16.00 -12.19
N TRP A 367 19.45 -14.93 -12.64
CA TRP A 367 20.64 -14.34 -12.02
C TRP A 367 20.20 -13.55 -10.76
N ASP A 368 19.38 -14.20 -9.96
CA ASP A 368 19.26 -13.80 -8.59
C ASP A 368 20.64 -14.00 -7.99
N PHE A 369 21.38 -12.91 -7.91
CA PHE A 369 22.43 -12.80 -6.95
C PHE A 369 21.78 -13.32 -5.66
N SER A 370 22.19 -14.50 -5.25
CA SER A 370 22.00 -14.99 -3.88
C SER A 370 22.12 -13.74 -3.03
N GLN A 371 21.01 -13.24 -2.50
CA GLN A 371 20.95 -11.91 -1.88
C GLN A 371 22.20 -11.80 -1.05
N PRO A 372 23.11 -10.86 -1.31
CA PRO A 372 24.17 -10.61 -0.36
C PRO A 372 23.39 -10.35 0.92
N GLY A 373 23.59 -11.22 1.90
CA GLY A 373 22.81 -11.21 3.14
C GLY A 373 22.67 -9.78 3.57
N ALA A 374 21.49 -9.41 4.10
CA ALA A 374 21.08 -8.03 4.38
C ALA A 374 22.30 -7.13 4.60
N PRO A 375 22.46 -6.02 3.86
CA PRO A 375 23.71 -5.28 3.79
C PRO A 375 24.25 -5.16 5.21
N PRO A 376 25.49 -5.58 5.48
CA PRO A 376 25.98 -5.69 6.83
C PRO A 376 25.70 -4.36 7.52
N THR A 377 25.04 -4.41 8.67
CA THR A 377 24.68 -3.22 9.47
C THR A 377 25.92 -2.42 9.88
N CYS A 378 27.11 -3.00 9.67
CA CYS A 378 28.41 -2.36 9.83
C CYS A 378 29.30 -2.67 8.63
N TRP A 379 30.23 -1.73 8.37
CA TRP A 379 31.23 -1.91 7.33
C TRP A 379 32.14 -3.12 7.66
N VAL A 380 32.38 -4.01 6.67
CA VAL A 380 33.24 -5.19 6.82
C VAL A 380 34.50 -5.02 5.92
N PRO A 381 35.71 -5.29 6.44
CA PRO A 381 36.92 -5.24 5.64
C PRO A 381 36.91 -6.30 4.53
N PRO A 382 37.66 -6.10 3.43
CA PRO A 382 37.78 -7.09 2.37
C PRO A 382 38.58 -8.32 2.84
N PRO A 383 38.44 -9.46 2.13
CA PRO A 383 39.30 -10.64 2.37
C PRO A 383 40.77 -10.34 2.24
N HIS A 384 41.62 -11.22 2.80
CA HIS A 384 43.07 -11.10 2.71
C HIS A 384 43.53 -10.95 1.26
N SER A 385 44.51 -10.08 0.98
CA SER A 385 45.02 -9.74 -0.34
C SER A 385 44.13 -8.88 -1.23
N PHE A 386 42.92 -8.48 -0.77
CA PHE A 386 42.07 -7.56 -1.50
C PHE A 386 42.03 -6.18 -0.84
N HIS A 387 41.76 -5.18 -1.66
CA HIS A 387 41.50 -3.82 -1.20
C HIS A 387 40.06 -3.45 -1.51
N LYS A 388 39.40 -2.79 -0.59
CA LYS A 388 38.02 -2.31 -0.78
C LYS A 388 38.05 -0.83 -1.13
N ILE A 389 37.49 -0.51 -2.30
CA ILE A 389 37.36 0.88 -2.76
C ILE A 389 35.93 1.31 -2.42
N ASN A 390 35.79 2.38 -1.66
CA ASN A 390 34.51 3.04 -1.40
C ASN A 390 34.53 4.39 -2.13
N VAL A 391 33.54 4.64 -2.96
CA VAL A 391 33.35 5.89 -3.69
C VAL A 391 32.03 6.54 -3.28
N ASN A 392 31.98 7.87 -3.31
CA ASN A 392 30.76 8.64 -3.11
C ASN A 392 30.88 9.95 -3.90
N GLY A 393 29.78 10.38 -4.52
CA GLY A 393 29.65 11.59 -5.30
C GLY A 393 28.64 12.56 -4.70
N ALA A 394 28.92 13.84 -4.77
CA ALA A 394 27.98 14.90 -4.37
C ALA A 394 27.90 15.96 -5.48
N SER A 395 26.69 16.49 -5.69
CA SER A 395 26.42 17.57 -6.62
C SER A 395 25.61 18.69 -5.96
N SER A 396 25.84 19.92 -6.41
CA SER A 396 25.13 21.10 -5.95
C SER A 396 24.72 21.96 -7.15
N ASP A 397 23.44 21.96 -7.46
CA ASP A 397 22.86 22.78 -8.53
C ASP A 397 23.06 24.28 -8.24
N LEU A 398 22.98 24.67 -6.96
CA LEU A 398 23.15 26.06 -6.52
C LEU A 398 24.57 26.59 -6.79
N LYS A 399 25.58 25.73 -6.69
CA LYS A 399 26.99 26.10 -6.91
C LYS A 399 27.50 25.69 -8.29
N ASN A 400 26.64 25.06 -9.10
CA ASN A 400 27.04 24.48 -10.41
C ASN A 400 28.33 23.66 -10.34
N SER A 401 28.49 22.85 -9.30
CA SER A 401 29.69 22.09 -9.03
C SER A 401 29.34 20.70 -8.47
N SER A 402 30.20 19.75 -8.75
CA SER A 402 30.16 18.41 -8.18
C SER A 402 31.48 18.08 -7.50
N SER A 403 31.49 17.01 -6.74
CA SER A 403 32.74 16.49 -6.15
C SER A 403 32.60 14.98 -5.97
N PHE A 404 33.70 14.28 -5.90
CA PHE A 404 33.75 12.90 -5.51
C PHE A 404 34.80 12.62 -4.45
N GLY A 405 34.56 11.57 -3.66
CA GLY A 405 35.51 11.05 -2.69
C GLY A 405 35.76 9.57 -2.89
N VAL A 406 37.00 9.16 -2.73
CA VAL A 406 37.44 7.77 -2.80
C VAL A 406 38.22 7.42 -1.55
N VAL A 407 37.94 6.26 -0.96
CA VAL A 407 38.72 5.70 0.14
C VAL A 407 39.02 4.25 -0.17
N ILE A 408 40.31 3.90 -0.16
CA ILE A 408 40.79 2.53 -0.36
C ILE A 408 41.25 2.00 0.99
N ARG A 409 40.75 0.82 1.37
CA ARG A 409 41.09 0.16 2.62
C ARG A 409 41.58 -1.26 2.38
N ASP A 410 42.55 -1.68 3.20
CA ASP A 410 43.09 -3.04 3.20
C ASP A 410 42.21 -4.04 3.96
N SER A 411 42.68 -5.29 4.04
CA SER A 411 41.98 -6.39 4.77
C SER A 411 41.90 -6.19 6.29
N PHE A 412 42.67 -5.24 6.85
CA PHE A 412 42.60 -4.84 8.27
C PHE A 412 41.67 -3.66 8.49
N GLY A 413 41.09 -3.09 7.40
CA GLY A 413 40.24 -1.91 7.45
C GLY A 413 41.01 -0.59 7.52
N GLN A 414 42.34 -0.63 7.42
CA GLN A 414 43.18 0.56 7.43
C GLN A 414 43.11 1.29 6.09
N VAL A 415 43.10 2.62 6.12
CA VAL A 415 43.08 3.45 4.92
C VAL A 415 44.47 3.42 4.28
N VAL A 416 44.52 2.84 3.10
CA VAL A 416 45.76 2.80 2.27
C VAL A 416 45.88 4.05 1.42
N ALA A 417 44.77 4.54 0.89
CA ALA A 417 44.71 5.77 0.10
C ALA A 417 43.35 6.44 0.21
N ALA A 418 43.32 7.75 0.05
CA ALA A 418 42.10 8.52 -0.04
C ALA A 418 42.26 9.68 -1.00
N LEU A 419 41.20 10.02 -1.74
CA LEU A 419 41.14 11.14 -2.66
C LEU A 419 39.84 11.88 -2.50
N SER A 420 39.88 13.21 -2.51
CA SER A 420 38.71 14.05 -2.68
C SER A 420 39.02 15.07 -3.78
N LYS A 421 38.12 15.14 -4.78
CA LYS A 421 38.36 16.00 -5.95
C LYS A 421 37.10 16.80 -6.29
N PRO A 422 37.15 18.13 -6.34
CA PRO A 422 36.08 18.94 -6.90
C PRO A 422 36.03 18.84 -8.42
N LEU A 423 34.84 18.91 -8.97
CA LEU A 423 34.54 18.97 -10.40
C LEU A 423 33.92 20.33 -10.72
N HIS A 424 34.39 21.00 -11.74
CA HIS A 424 33.96 22.35 -12.14
C HIS A 424 32.71 22.31 -13.05
N ALA A 425 31.89 21.27 -12.95
CA ALA A 425 30.62 21.14 -13.64
C ALA A 425 29.59 20.43 -12.74
N CYS A 426 28.33 20.69 -12.95
CA CYS A 426 27.27 19.99 -12.23
C CYS A 426 26.96 18.69 -12.97
N PHE A 427 27.28 17.56 -12.37
CA PHE A 427 26.99 16.21 -12.83
C PHE A 427 25.91 15.61 -11.89
N THR A 428 25.21 14.57 -12.35
CA THR A 428 24.40 13.78 -11.44
C THR A 428 25.28 13.03 -10.43
N ALA A 429 24.68 12.60 -9.30
CA ALA A 429 25.43 11.86 -8.28
C ALA A 429 26.09 10.60 -8.87
N GLU A 430 25.37 9.88 -9.71
CA GLU A 430 25.85 8.66 -10.38
C GLU A 430 27.06 8.93 -11.29
N ILE A 431 27.02 10.02 -12.06
CA ILE A 431 28.14 10.41 -12.93
C ILE A 431 29.34 10.82 -12.08
N SER A 432 29.12 11.54 -10.97
CA SER A 432 30.19 11.91 -10.05
C SER A 432 30.87 10.70 -9.41
N GLU A 433 30.08 9.67 -9.05
CA GLU A 433 30.57 8.39 -8.53
C GLU A 433 31.35 7.59 -9.61
N MET A 434 30.86 7.56 -10.85
CA MET A 434 31.57 6.93 -11.96
C MET A 434 32.92 7.58 -12.23
N MET A 435 33.02 8.92 -12.15
CA MET A 435 34.26 9.65 -12.33
C MET A 435 35.30 9.38 -11.21
N ALA A 436 34.87 8.84 -10.09
CA ALA A 436 35.74 8.41 -9.01
C ALA A 436 36.44 7.06 -9.28
N LEU A 437 35.98 6.31 -10.27
CA LEU A 437 36.53 5.00 -10.66
C LEU A 437 37.49 5.09 -11.85
N VAL A 438 37.59 6.26 -12.50
CA VAL A 438 38.50 6.56 -13.61
C VAL A 438 39.69 7.35 -13.11
#